data_cd69dcf7e4d290d36fec40b9b7c82a23
#
_entry.id   cd69dcf7e4d290d36fec40b9b7c82a23
#
_cell.length_a   1.000
_cell.length_b   1.000
_cell.length_c   1.000
_cell.angle_alpha   90.00
_cell.angle_beta   90.00
_cell.angle_gamma   90.00
#
_symmetry.space_group_name_H-M   'P 1'
#
loop_
_entity.id
_entity.type
_entity.pdbx_description
1 polymer ?
#
loop_
_entity_poly.entity_id
_entity_poly.type
_entity_poly.pdbx_seq_one_letter_code
_entity_poly.pdbx_strand_id
1 'polypeptide(L)'
;MPHPRRTAVLRAVAGLLILVMLVFAGPTGYVLLASAGRASTVAQVPEQPVAIVFGASVYSDGTPSPYLRARLDLAYDLYAAGKVRAVLVTGDNGTNTYDETSTMSDYLVARGIPAVKVVGDYAGFDTYDSCVRAKQIFGIDRAILTTQSYHLPRAIAVCRSVGVDAWGVGDGFAPPMDPDLWRSYSAREWLANLKAAWDLASRRQPTLGQHESGIDEALAAP
;
A
#
# COMPACT_ATOMS: atom_id res chain seq x y z
N MET A 1 28.79 -15.74 -45.85
CA MET A 1 27.40 -15.24 -45.66
C MET A 1 26.81 -15.96 -44.49
N PRO A 2 26.20 -15.30 -43.52
CA PRO A 2 25.59 -15.98 -42.36
C PRO A 2 24.41 -16.85 -42.83
N HIS A 3 24.34 -18.09 -42.32
CA HIS A 3 23.29 -19.04 -42.67
C HIS A 3 21.92 -18.48 -42.25
N PRO A 4 20.90 -18.39 -43.13
CA PRO A 4 19.60 -17.76 -42.83
C PRO A 4 18.89 -18.36 -41.62
N ARG A 5 19.12 -19.63 -41.30
CA ARG A 5 18.59 -20.30 -40.09
C ARG A 5 19.23 -19.78 -38.80
N ARG A 6 20.53 -19.45 -38.80
CA ARG A 6 21.21 -18.91 -37.61
C ARG A 6 20.72 -17.50 -37.25
N THR A 7 20.49 -16.65 -38.26
CA THR A 7 19.96 -15.29 -38.02
C THR A 7 18.51 -15.32 -37.55
N ALA A 8 17.68 -16.25 -38.04
CA ALA A 8 16.31 -16.43 -37.57
C ALA A 8 16.28 -16.89 -36.10
N VAL A 9 17.11 -17.86 -35.71
CA VAL A 9 17.21 -18.33 -34.32
C VAL A 9 17.70 -17.22 -33.40
N LEU A 10 18.72 -16.46 -33.80
CA LEU A 10 19.22 -15.33 -32.98
C LEU A 10 18.16 -14.24 -32.79
N ARG A 11 17.36 -13.94 -33.82
CA ARG A 11 16.24 -12.99 -33.69
C ARG A 11 15.14 -13.50 -32.76
N ALA A 12 14.81 -14.79 -32.84
CA ALA A 12 13.83 -15.41 -31.95
C ALA A 12 14.30 -15.41 -30.49
N VAL A 13 15.58 -15.75 -30.25
CA VAL A 13 16.17 -15.69 -28.88
C VAL A 13 16.22 -14.27 -28.38
N ALA A 14 16.64 -13.30 -29.17
CA ALA A 14 16.64 -11.89 -28.78
C ALA A 14 15.22 -11.39 -28.49
N GLY A 15 14.23 -11.74 -29.31
CA GLY A 15 12.83 -11.42 -29.06
C GLY A 15 12.29 -12.01 -27.75
N LEU A 16 12.63 -13.27 -27.48
CA LEU A 16 12.27 -13.93 -26.22
C LEU A 16 12.92 -13.25 -25.01
N LEU A 17 14.20 -12.90 -25.09
CA LEU A 17 14.90 -12.20 -24.01
C LEU A 17 14.31 -10.82 -23.75
N ILE A 18 13.95 -10.07 -24.80
CA ILE A 18 13.27 -8.77 -24.67
C ILE A 18 11.90 -8.96 -24.02
N LEU A 19 11.13 -9.95 -24.43
CA LEU A 19 9.82 -10.25 -23.84
C LEU A 19 9.95 -10.59 -22.36
N VAL A 20 10.90 -11.46 -21.99
CA VAL A 20 11.19 -11.80 -20.59
C VAL A 20 11.57 -10.54 -19.81
N MET A 21 12.45 -9.71 -20.35
CA MET A 21 12.84 -8.45 -19.72
C MET A 21 11.62 -7.52 -19.53
N LEU A 22 10.77 -7.36 -20.52
CA LEU A 22 9.56 -6.52 -20.42
C LEU A 22 8.57 -7.05 -19.37
N VAL A 23 8.38 -8.36 -19.31
CA VAL A 23 7.48 -8.99 -18.34
C VAL A 23 7.99 -8.81 -16.90
N PHE A 24 9.29 -8.93 -16.67
CA PHE A 24 9.85 -8.89 -15.32
C PHE A 24 10.33 -7.49 -14.88
N ALA A 25 10.89 -6.69 -15.77
CA ALA A 25 11.36 -5.35 -15.45
C ALA A 25 10.29 -4.25 -15.68
N GLY A 26 9.36 -4.46 -16.60
CA GLY A 26 8.30 -3.52 -16.93
C GLY A 26 7.44 -3.12 -15.74
N PRO A 27 6.90 -4.06 -14.96
CA PRO A 27 6.10 -3.77 -13.77
C PRO A 27 6.86 -2.95 -12.73
N THR A 28 8.12 -3.31 -12.45
CA THR A 28 8.95 -2.56 -11.51
C THR A 28 9.26 -1.15 -12.05
N GLY A 29 9.60 -1.02 -13.33
CA GLY A 29 9.78 0.27 -13.97
C GLY A 29 8.54 1.16 -13.91
N TYR A 30 7.36 0.58 -14.17
CA TYR A 30 6.08 1.27 -14.01
C TYR A 30 5.87 1.77 -12.57
N VAL A 31 6.06 0.90 -11.57
CA VAL A 31 5.91 1.24 -10.15
C VAL A 31 6.82 2.41 -9.76
N LEU A 32 8.09 2.37 -10.17
CA LEU A 32 9.06 3.43 -9.87
C LEU A 32 8.67 4.75 -10.53
N LEU A 33 8.24 4.73 -11.78
CA LEU A 33 7.80 5.94 -12.50
C LEU A 33 6.50 6.51 -11.92
N ALA A 34 5.51 5.66 -11.64
CA ALA A 34 4.22 6.09 -11.12
C ALA A 34 4.30 6.64 -9.68
N SER A 35 5.29 6.20 -8.90
CA SER A 35 5.53 6.68 -7.54
C SER A 35 6.56 7.81 -7.44
N ALA A 36 7.24 8.16 -8.54
CA ALA A 36 8.31 9.16 -8.53
C ALA A 36 7.84 10.50 -7.97
N GLY A 37 8.61 11.06 -7.02
CA GLY A 37 8.31 12.34 -6.38
C GLY A 37 7.09 12.33 -5.44
N ARG A 38 6.54 11.15 -5.11
CA ARG A 38 5.37 11.01 -4.24
C ARG A 38 5.67 10.43 -2.86
N ALA A 39 6.89 10.02 -2.59
CA ALA A 39 7.36 9.64 -1.26
C ALA A 39 7.98 10.86 -0.56
N SER A 40 7.67 11.04 0.73
CA SER A 40 8.12 12.20 1.50
C SER A 40 8.25 11.85 2.99
N THR A 41 8.62 12.81 3.80
CA THR A 41 8.60 12.73 5.27
C THR A 41 7.30 13.33 5.82
N VAL A 42 6.95 13.04 7.07
CA VAL A 42 5.78 13.64 7.77
C VAL A 42 5.83 15.17 7.67
N ALA A 43 7.01 15.78 7.85
CA ALA A 43 7.15 17.23 7.83
C ALA A 43 6.90 17.86 6.45
N GLN A 44 7.29 17.16 5.39
CA GLN A 44 7.33 17.71 4.01
C GLN A 44 6.14 17.28 3.15
N VAL A 45 5.43 16.19 3.52
CA VAL A 45 4.29 15.71 2.74
C VAL A 45 3.19 16.78 2.70
N PRO A 46 2.57 17.02 1.53
CA PRO A 46 1.43 17.94 1.46
C PRO A 46 0.24 17.39 2.23
N GLU A 47 -0.57 18.27 2.80
CA GLU A 47 -1.78 17.89 3.51
C GLU A 47 -2.76 17.16 2.60
N GLN A 48 -3.37 16.09 3.13
CA GLN A 48 -4.41 15.31 2.49
C GLN A 48 -5.54 15.03 3.49
N PRO A 49 -6.76 14.78 3.04
CA PRO A 49 -7.86 14.54 3.98
C PRO A 49 -7.67 13.29 4.85
N VAL A 50 -7.08 12.23 4.31
CA VAL A 50 -7.06 10.90 4.93
C VAL A 50 -5.65 10.30 4.89
N ALA A 51 -5.26 9.63 5.99
CA ALA A 51 -4.17 8.65 5.96
C ALA A 51 -4.74 7.25 5.67
N ILE A 52 -4.08 6.45 4.83
CA ILE A 52 -4.38 5.03 4.63
C ILE A 52 -3.23 4.21 5.23
N VAL A 53 -3.54 3.40 6.22
CA VAL A 53 -2.58 2.50 6.89
C VAL A 53 -2.79 1.08 6.39
N PHE A 54 -1.79 0.52 5.71
CA PHE A 54 -1.86 -0.87 5.29
C PHE A 54 -1.53 -1.82 6.43
N GLY A 55 -2.27 -2.90 6.55
CA GLY A 55 -2.00 -3.99 7.47
C GLY A 55 -0.63 -4.67 7.22
N ALA A 56 -0.09 -5.29 8.25
CA ALA A 56 1.14 -6.10 8.16
C ALA A 56 0.98 -7.43 8.89
N SER A 57 0.98 -7.42 10.19
CA SER A 57 0.68 -8.60 11.01
C SER A 57 0.41 -8.22 12.46
N VAL A 58 -0.43 -9.01 13.12
CA VAL A 58 -0.75 -8.94 14.55
C VAL A 58 -0.28 -10.24 15.21
N TYR A 59 0.30 -10.15 16.39
CA TYR A 59 0.67 -11.31 17.17
C TYR A 59 -0.55 -12.00 17.78
N SER A 60 -0.40 -13.25 18.20
CA SER A 60 -1.48 -14.04 18.80
C SER A 60 -2.02 -13.48 20.12
N ASP A 61 -1.28 -12.57 20.76
CA ASP A 61 -1.70 -11.84 21.96
C ASP A 61 -2.50 -10.55 21.62
N GLY A 62 -2.79 -10.30 20.34
CA GLY A 62 -3.51 -9.12 19.88
C GLY A 62 -2.67 -7.86 19.75
N THR A 63 -1.33 -7.94 19.89
CA THR A 63 -0.46 -6.77 19.74
C THR A 63 0.03 -6.58 18.30
N PRO A 64 0.12 -5.34 17.79
CA PRO A 64 0.69 -5.07 16.49
C PRO A 64 2.15 -5.51 16.41
N SER A 65 2.53 -6.19 15.32
CA SER A 65 3.93 -6.46 15.04
C SER A 65 4.73 -5.16 14.97
N PRO A 66 6.06 -5.19 15.14
CA PRO A 66 6.89 -4.00 15.01
C PRO A 66 6.74 -3.29 13.66
N TYR A 67 6.54 -4.03 12.57
CA TYR A 67 6.28 -3.45 11.25
C TYR A 67 4.93 -2.75 11.19
N LEU A 68 3.87 -3.35 11.75
CA LEU A 68 2.56 -2.74 11.80
C LEU A 68 2.57 -1.50 12.70
N ARG A 69 3.23 -1.59 13.86
CA ARG A 69 3.38 -0.46 14.80
C ARG A 69 4.03 0.74 14.12
N ALA A 70 5.11 0.53 13.36
CA ALA A 70 5.78 1.61 12.64
C ALA A 70 4.84 2.33 11.66
N ARG A 71 3.95 1.59 10.96
CA ARG A 71 2.92 2.20 10.08
C ARG A 71 1.91 3.03 10.85
N LEU A 72 1.46 2.51 11.99
CA LEU A 72 0.49 3.18 12.86
C LEU A 72 1.09 4.43 13.50
N ASP A 73 2.35 4.37 13.94
CA ASP A 73 3.06 5.53 14.50
C ASP A 73 3.18 6.65 13.46
N LEU A 74 3.50 6.33 12.19
CA LEU A 74 3.49 7.31 11.10
C LEU A 74 2.12 7.95 10.88
N ALA A 75 1.05 7.16 10.94
CA ALA A 75 -0.31 7.69 10.81
C ALA A 75 -0.68 8.61 11.98
N TYR A 76 -0.30 8.25 13.19
CA TYR A 76 -0.44 9.11 14.36
C TYR A 76 0.34 10.42 14.19
N ASP A 77 1.59 10.37 13.75
CA ASP A 77 2.43 11.55 13.55
C ASP A 77 1.83 12.47 12.46
N LEU A 78 1.28 11.91 11.40
CA LEU A 78 0.57 12.67 10.36
C LEU A 78 -0.67 13.36 10.92
N TYR A 79 -1.46 12.66 11.75
CA TYR A 79 -2.64 13.22 12.39
C TYR A 79 -2.26 14.34 13.40
N ALA A 80 -1.29 14.08 14.26
CA ALA A 80 -0.81 15.03 15.25
C ALA A 80 -0.19 16.29 14.62
N ALA A 81 0.45 16.14 13.43
CA ALA A 81 0.98 17.26 12.67
C ALA A 81 -0.09 18.00 11.83
N GLY A 82 -1.37 17.61 11.88
CA GLY A 82 -2.44 18.22 11.10
C GLY A 82 -2.35 17.93 9.59
N LYS A 83 -1.54 16.95 9.19
CA LYS A 83 -1.37 16.56 7.78
C LYS A 83 -2.55 15.78 7.24
N VAL A 84 -3.30 15.12 8.13
CA VAL A 84 -4.55 14.40 7.82
C VAL A 84 -5.60 14.68 8.89
N ARG A 85 -6.87 14.49 8.54
CA ARG A 85 -8.02 14.70 9.45
C ARG A 85 -8.74 13.42 9.81
N ALA A 86 -8.51 12.33 9.08
CA ALA A 86 -9.05 11.00 9.34
C ALA A 86 -8.04 9.93 8.95
N VAL A 87 -8.23 8.72 9.48
CA VAL A 87 -7.37 7.57 9.20
C VAL A 87 -8.25 6.40 8.77
N LEU A 88 -7.98 5.83 7.59
CA LEU A 88 -8.47 4.53 7.17
C LEU A 88 -7.41 3.48 7.52
N VAL A 89 -7.75 2.51 8.35
CA VAL A 89 -6.93 1.32 8.58
C VAL A 89 -7.48 0.17 7.74
N THR A 90 -6.66 -0.42 6.87
CA THR A 90 -7.09 -1.47 5.94
C THR A 90 -6.27 -2.73 6.15
N GLY A 91 -6.94 -3.83 6.41
CA GLY A 91 -6.30 -5.09 6.75
C GLY A 91 -7.20 -6.29 6.52
N ASP A 92 -6.68 -7.46 6.87
CA ASP A 92 -7.37 -8.74 6.77
C ASP A 92 -8.11 -9.05 8.09
N ASN A 93 -9.36 -9.48 7.96
CA ASN A 93 -10.18 -10.05 9.01
C ASN A 93 -10.62 -11.48 8.63
N GLY A 94 -9.69 -12.27 8.09
CA GLY A 94 -9.99 -13.56 7.47
C GLY A 94 -10.35 -14.68 8.44
N THR A 95 -10.18 -14.51 9.75
CA THR A 95 -10.56 -15.51 10.76
C THR A 95 -11.08 -14.86 12.04
N ASN A 96 -12.00 -15.56 12.76
CA ASN A 96 -12.54 -15.10 14.03
C ASN A 96 -11.49 -14.86 15.15
N THR A 97 -10.24 -15.26 14.92
CA THR A 97 -9.13 -15.13 15.88
C THR A 97 -8.06 -14.14 15.40
N TYR A 98 -8.20 -13.56 14.19
CA TYR A 98 -7.26 -12.62 13.62
C TYR A 98 -8.03 -11.42 13.10
N ASP A 99 -8.06 -10.35 13.89
CA ASP A 99 -8.67 -9.07 13.55
C ASP A 99 -7.60 -7.97 13.58
N GLU A 100 -6.93 -7.85 12.44
CA GLU A 100 -5.89 -6.85 12.25
C GLU A 100 -6.45 -5.44 12.29
N THR A 101 -7.59 -5.23 11.64
CA THR A 101 -8.21 -3.91 11.50
C THR A 101 -8.66 -3.34 12.85
N SER A 102 -9.32 -4.14 13.70
CA SER A 102 -9.68 -3.68 15.04
C SER A 102 -8.45 -3.40 15.90
N THR A 103 -7.42 -4.25 15.86
CA THR A 103 -6.14 -4.01 16.56
C THR A 103 -5.50 -2.68 16.13
N MET A 104 -5.51 -2.37 14.83
CA MET A 104 -4.98 -1.11 14.30
C MET A 104 -5.78 0.10 14.81
N SER A 105 -7.10 -0.02 14.81
CA SER A 105 -8.00 1.03 15.29
C SER A 105 -7.79 1.29 16.78
N ASP A 106 -7.77 0.25 17.60
CA ASP A 106 -7.57 0.35 19.03
C ASP A 106 -6.22 0.97 19.38
N TYR A 107 -5.17 0.61 18.66
CA TYR A 107 -3.85 1.20 18.83
C TYR A 107 -3.85 2.71 18.58
N LEU A 108 -4.46 3.18 17.49
CA LEU A 108 -4.52 4.60 17.16
C LEU A 108 -5.38 5.40 18.16
N VAL A 109 -6.49 4.81 18.58
CA VAL A 109 -7.36 5.42 19.62
C VAL A 109 -6.65 5.51 20.95
N ALA A 110 -5.93 4.46 21.37
CA ALA A 110 -5.11 4.48 22.58
C ALA A 110 -3.97 5.50 22.52
N ARG A 111 -3.48 5.84 21.31
CA ARG A 111 -2.49 6.91 21.08
C ARG A 111 -3.10 8.31 21.13
N GLY A 112 -4.42 8.45 21.13
CA GLY A 112 -5.12 9.73 21.27
C GLY A 112 -5.81 10.26 20.02
N ILE A 113 -5.89 9.48 18.94
CA ILE A 113 -6.77 9.83 17.81
C ILE A 113 -8.21 9.55 18.23
N PRO A 114 -9.14 10.52 18.13
CA PRO A 114 -10.55 10.27 18.44
C PRO A 114 -11.12 9.09 17.65
N ALA A 115 -11.86 8.20 18.28
CA ALA A 115 -12.39 7.00 17.63
C ALA A 115 -13.20 7.30 16.37
N VAL A 116 -13.95 8.42 16.34
CA VAL A 116 -14.71 8.86 15.15
C VAL A 116 -13.81 9.20 13.96
N LYS A 117 -12.51 9.44 14.16
CA LYS A 117 -11.53 9.76 13.13
C LYS A 117 -10.80 8.53 12.57
N VAL A 118 -11.05 7.34 13.14
CA VAL A 118 -10.43 6.09 12.71
C VAL A 118 -11.49 5.18 12.12
N VAL A 119 -11.35 4.85 10.84
CA VAL A 119 -12.30 4.02 10.08
C VAL A 119 -11.62 2.72 9.69
N GLY A 120 -12.30 1.59 9.87
CA GLY A 120 -11.78 0.26 9.57
C GLY A 120 -12.25 -0.27 8.21
N ASP A 121 -11.33 -0.74 7.39
CA ASP A 121 -11.59 -1.55 6.21
C ASP A 121 -11.19 -3.01 6.48
N TYR A 122 -12.17 -3.88 6.61
CA TYR A 122 -12.00 -5.29 7.00
C TYR A 122 -11.84 -6.26 5.82
N ALA A 123 -11.71 -5.76 4.60
CA ALA A 123 -11.56 -6.58 3.40
C ALA A 123 -10.41 -6.11 2.48
N GLY A 124 -9.43 -5.46 3.06
CA GLY A 124 -8.18 -5.06 2.41
C GLY A 124 -7.16 -6.20 2.38
N PHE A 125 -7.48 -7.32 1.70
CA PHE A 125 -6.66 -8.54 1.71
C PHE A 125 -5.30 -8.39 1.03
N ASP A 126 -5.15 -7.42 0.15
CA ASP A 126 -3.87 -7.03 -0.45
C ASP A 126 -3.86 -5.54 -0.82
N THR A 127 -2.72 -5.05 -1.33
CA THR A 127 -2.56 -3.63 -1.68
C THR A 127 -3.55 -3.16 -2.74
N TYR A 128 -3.86 -4.01 -3.72
CA TYR A 128 -4.82 -3.67 -4.78
C TYR A 128 -6.24 -3.56 -4.22
N ASP A 129 -6.65 -4.53 -3.41
CA ASP A 129 -7.96 -4.53 -2.75
C ASP A 129 -8.13 -3.29 -1.87
N SER A 130 -7.15 -3.00 -1.01
CA SER A 130 -7.15 -1.82 -0.15
C SER A 130 -7.31 -0.52 -0.95
N CYS A 131 -6.56 -0.35 -2.05
CA CYS A 131 -6.63 0.87 -2.87
C CYS A 131 -7.97 0.99 -3.62
N VAL A 132 -8.48 -0.11 -4.20
CA VAL A 132 -9.78 -0.10 -4.89
C VAL A 132 -10.91 0.19 -3.90
N ARG A 133 -10.88 -0.44 -2.72
CA ARG A 133 -11.88 -0.24 -1.68
C ARG A 133 -11.82 1.17 -1.11
N ALA A 134 -10.62 1.71 -0.84
CA ALA A 134 -10.44 3.11 -0.43
C ALA A 134 -11.16 4.06 -1.39
N LYS A 135 -11.04 3.81 -2.71
CA LYS A 135 -11.69 4.63 -3.73
C LYS A 135 -13.19 4.37 -3.85
N GLN A 136 -13.60 3.10 -3.97
CA GLN A 136 -14.97 2.75 -4.36
C GLN A 136 -15.94 2.60 -3.19
N ILE A 137 -15.43 2.14 -2.03
CA ILE A 137 -16.25 1.93 -0.83
C ILE A 137 -16.22 3.15 0.08
N PHE A 138 -15.03 3.72 0.32
CA PHE A 138 -14.84 4.83 1.27
C PHE A 138 -14.76 6.21 0.60
N GLY A 139 -14.91 6.30 -0.72
CA GLY A 139 -14.94 7.58 -1.45
C GLY A 139 -13.66 8.41 -1.39
N ILE A 140 -12.52 7.81 -1.09
CA ILE A 140 -11.26 8.52 -0.89
C ILE A 140 -10.66 8.91 -2.25
N ASP A 141 -10.55 10.21 -2.51
CA ASP A 141 -9.93 10.76 -3.70
C ASP A 141 -8.44 11.10 -3.51
N ARG A 142 -8.05 11.47 -2.30
CA ARG A 142 -6.71 11.91 -1.96
C ARG A 142 -6.29 11.36 -0.61
N ALA A 143 -5.06 10.83 -0.52
CA ALA A 143 -4.57 10.25 0.72
C ALA A 143 -3.05 10.33 0.88
N ILE A 144 -2.60 10.18 2.15
CA ILE A 144 -1.22 9.85 2.50
C ILE A 144 -1.19 8.38 2.92
N LEU A 145 -0.37 7.59 2.26
CA LEU A 145 -0.19 6.17 2.54
C LEU A 145 0.91 5.97 3.59
N THR A 146 0.69 5.13 4.59
CA THR A 146 1.72 4.76 5.57
C THR A 146 2.05 3.27 5.47
N THR A 147 3.30 2.96 5.19
CA THR A 147 3.83 1.60 5.09
C THR A 147 5.36 1.60 5.15
N GLN A 148 6.01 0.43 5.02
CA GLN A 148 7.46 0.37 4.94
C GLN A 148 7.98 0.97 3.63
N SER A 149 9.19 1.54 3.70
CA SER A 149 9.82 2.23 2.57
C SER A 149 10.02 1.35 1.34
N TYR A 150 10.23 0.04 1.50
CA TYR A 150 10.33 -0.91 0.37
C TYR A 150 8.98 -1.14 -0.33
N HIS A 151 7.87 -1.11 0.41
CA HIS A 151 6.51 -1.31 -0.11
C HIS A 151 5.91 -0.02 -0.69
N LEU A 152 6.35 1.13 -0.22
CA LEU A 152 5.75 2.44 -0.50
C LEU A 152 5.61 2.74 -2.00
N PRO A 153 6.63 2.50 -2.87
CA PRO A 153 6.48 2.75 -4.31
C PRO A 153 5.32 1.98 -4.94
N ARG A 154 5.15 0.70 -4.60
CA ARG A 154 4.05 -0.13 -5.13
C ARG A 154 2.70 0.34 -4.60
N ALA A 155 2.58 0.65 -3.33
CA ALA A 155 1.34 1.16 -2.74
C ALA A 155 0.90 2.47 -3.42
N ILE A 156 1.82 3.43 -3.61
CA ILE A 156 1.55 4.69 -4.32
C ILE A 156 1.11 4.42 -5.76
N ALA A 157 1.86 3.60 -6.49
CA ALA A 157 1.56 3.30 -7.89
C ALA A 157 0.18 2.66 -8.05
N VAL A 158 -0.17 1.68 -7.21
CA VAL A 158 -1.45 0.99 -7.26
C VAL A 158 -2.59 1.95 -6.89
N CYS A 159 -2.53 2.67 -5.77
CA CYS A 159 -3.58 3.59 -5.36
C CYS A 159 -3.82 4.68 -6.42
N ARG A 160 -2.76 5.25 -7.02
CA ARG A 160 -2.90 6.23 -8.11
C ARG A 160 -3.52 5.65 -9.36
N SER A 161 -3.20 4.40 -9.70
CA SER A 161 -3.78 3.72 -10.86
C SER A 161 -5.27 3.45 -10.74
N VAL A 162 -5.78 3.33 -9.52
CA VAL A 162 -7.22 3.14 -9.26
C VAL A 162 -7.96 4.46 -8.96
N GLY A 163 -7.27 5.61 -9.08
CA GLY A 163 -7.88 6.93 -8.99
C GLY A 163 -7.80 7.61 -7.62
N VAL A 164 -6.93 7.16 -6.73
CA VAL A 164 -6.59 7.88 -5.49
C VAL A 164 -5.33 8.72 -5.71
N ASP A 165 -5.38 10.04 -5.60
CA ASP A 165 -4.17 10.89 -5.64
C ASP A 165 -3.37 10.67 -4.35
N ALA A 166 -2.45 9.70 -4.40
CA ALA A 166 -1.70 9.22 -3.26
C ALA A 166 -0.32 9.85 -3.14
N TRP A 167 -0.01 10.28 -1.93
CA TRP A 167 1.33 10.51 -1.43
C TRP A 167 1.69 9.39 -0.47
N GLY A 168 2.96 9.28 -0.07
CA GLY A 168 3.36 8.27 0.86
C GLY A 168 4.43 8.71 1.84
N VAL A 169 4.34 8.18 3.07
CA VAL A 169 5.35 8.32 4.11
C VAL A 169 5.73 6.91 4.57
N GLY A 170 7.01 6.60 4.42
CA GLY A 170 7.58 5.31 4.83
C GLY A 170 8.21 5.40 6.22
N ASP A 171 8.41 4.23 6.85
CA ASP A 171 9.14 4.10 8.11
C ASP A 171 10.63 4.49 8.02
N GLY A 172 10.98 4.91 6.88
CA GLY A 172 12.03 5.77 6.37
C GLY A 172 13.43 5.39 6.66
N PHE A 173 13.81 4.84 7.70
CA PHE A 173 15.24 4.78 7.99
C PHE A 173 15.55 4.36 9.43
N ALA A 174 14.55 3.94 10.19
CA ALA A 174 14.90 3.14 11.34
C ALA A 174 15.69 1.95 10.80
N PRO A 175 16.90 1.68 11.30
CA PRO A 175 17.60 0.49 10.91
C PRO A 175 16.64 -0.67 11.06
N PRO A 176 16.47 -1.53 10.05
CA PRO A 176 15.51 -2.63 10.13
C PRO A 176 15.84 -3.43 11.37
N MET A 177 14.84 -3.70 12.20
CA MET A 177 15.01 -4.49 13.42
C MET A 177 15.58 -5.86 13.10
N ASP A 178 15.33 -6.35 11.88
CA ASP A 178 15.91 -7.54 11.29
C ASP A 178 16.34 -7.24 9.84
N PRO A 179 17.65 -7.03 9.59
CA PRO A 179 18.16 -6.75 8.26
C PRO A 179 17.90 -7.86 7.22
N ASP A 180 17.86 -9.12 7.64
CA ASP A 180 17.66 -10.24 6.72
C ASP A 180 16.19 -10.35 6.34
N LEU A 181 15.29 -10.14 7.29
CA LEU A 181 13.86 -10.08 7.04
C LEU A 181 13.53 -8.88 6.12
N TRP A 182 14.14 -7.71 6.34
CA TRP A 182 14.01 -6.54 5.47
C TRP A 182 14.44 -6.83 4.03
N ARG A 183 15.60 -7.49 3.85
CA ARG A 183 16.10 -7.90 2.52
C ARG A 183 15.14 -8.88 1.85
N SER A 184 14.62 -9.84 2.60
CA SER A 184 13.63 -10.80 2.12
C SER A 184 12.34 -10.11 1.64
N TYR A 185 11.81 -9.19 2.42
CA TYR A 185 10.62 -8.42 2.04
C TYR A 185 10.89 -7.51 0.85
N SER A 186 12.05 -6.85 0.80
CA SER A 186 12.43 -6.01 -0.34
C SER A 186 12.57 -6.83 -1.63
N ALA A 187 13.11 -8.04 -1.55
CA ALA A 187 13.20 -8.95 -2.68
C ALA A 187 11.82 -9.44 -3.15
N ARG A 188 10.88 -9.69 -2.21
CA ARG A 188 9.50 -10.04 -2.53
C ARG A 188 8.75 -8.97 -3.32
N GLU A 189 9.10 -7.68 -3.13
CA GLU A 189 8.45 -6.58 -3.86
C GLU A 189 8.55 -6.75 -5.38
N TRP A 190 9.61 -7.41 -5.86
CA TRP A 190 9.76 -7.68 -7.29
C TRP A 190 8.63 -8.56 -7.84
N LEU A 191 8.30 -9.65 -7.13
CA LEU A 191 7.16 -10.51 -7.47
C LEU A 191 5.81 -9.82 -7.19
N ALA A 192 5.75 -9.02 -6.12
CA ALA A 192 4.56 -8.26 -5.78
C ALA A 192 4.24 -7.18 -6.82
N ASN A 193 5.26 -6.57 -7.45
CA ASN A 193 5.07 -5.65 -8.57
C ASN A 193 4.47 -6.34 -9.79
N LEU A 194 4.90 -7.57 -10.08
CA LEU A 194 4.33 -8.38 -11.15
C LEU A 194 2.85 -8.71 -10.90
N LYS A 195 2.52 -9.12 -9.66
CA LYS A 195 1.13 -9.33 -9.24
C LYS A 195 0.31 -8.04 -9.36
N ALA A 196 0.82 -6.91 -8.88
CA ALA A 196 0.12 -5.63 -8.95
C ALA A 196 -0.15 -5.21 -10.42
N ALA A 197 0.80 -5.41 -11.32
CA ALA A 197 0.60 -5.15 -12.75
C ALA A 197 -0.49 -6.05 -13.35
N TRP A 198 -0.54 -7.32 -12.95
CA TRP A 198 -1.62 -8.23 -13.35
C TRP A 198 -2.97 -7.79 -12.81
N ASP A 199 -3.08 -7.46 -11.51
CA ASP A 199 -4.32 -7.01 -10.88
C ASP A 199 -4.86 -5.74 -11.57
N LEU A 200 -3.98 -4.78 -11.87
CA LEU A 200 -4.34 -3.55 -12.59
C LEU A 200 -4.77 -3.83 -14.03
N ALA A 201 -4.04 -4.67 -14.77
CA ALA A 201 -4.34 -4.97 -16.18
C ALA A 201 -5.63 -5.78 -16.32
N SER A 202 -5.86 -6.75 -15.44
CA SER A 202 -7.06 -7.60 -15.44
C SER A 202 -8.28 -6.86 -14.86
N ARG A 203 -8.07 -5.74 -14.15
CA ARG A 203 -9.12 -5.03 -13.38
C ARG A 203 -9.87 -6.00 -12.48
N ARG A 204 -9.11 -6.86 -11.78
CA ARG A 204 -9.67 -7.83 -10.84
C ARG A 204 -10.66 -7.13 -9.91
N GLN A 205 -11.82 -7.71 -9.70
CA GLN A 205 -12.79 -7.19 -8.75
C GLN A 205 -12.44 -7.69 -7.34
N PRO A 206 -12.10 -6.80 -6.40
CA PRO A 206 -11.97 -7.17 -4.99
C PRO A 206 -13.33 -7.46 -4.39
N THR A 207 -13.35 -7.93 -3.15
CA THR A 207 -14.60 -8.02 -2.37
C THR A 207 -15.12 -6.61 -2.13
N LEU A 208 -16.13 -6.20 -2.89
CA LEU A 208 -16.81 -4.93 -2.74
C LEU A 208 -18.05 -5.12 -1.87
N GLY A 209 -18.33 -4.15 -1.01
CA GLY A 209 -19.57 -4.00 -0.26
C GLY A 209 -20.37 -2.81 -0.77
N GLN A 210 -21.32 -2.36 0.05
CA GLN A 210 -21.97 -1.07 -0.17
C GLN A 210 -21.01 0.07 0.15
N HIS A 211 -21.29 1.26 -0.36
CA HIS A 211 -20.57 2.48 0.04
C HIS A 211 -20.68 2.71 1.55
N GLU A 212 -19.57 3.05 2.18
CA GLU A 212 -19.50 3.33 3.62
C GLU A 212 -19.20 4.81 3.87
N SER A 213 -20.07 5.46 4.63
CA SER A 213 -19.98 6.88 4.97
C SER A 213 -18.95 7.20 6.06
N GLY A 214 -18.30 6.20 6.65
CA GLY A 214 -17.43 6.39 7.81
C GLY A 214 -16.32 7.44 7.61
N ILE A 215 -15.73 7.52 6.42
CA ILE A 215 -14.73 8.57 6.11
C ILE A 215 -15.39 9.95 5.99
N ASP A 216 -16.57 10.07 5.38
CA ASP A 216 -17.28 11.34 5.28
C ASP A 216 -17.67 11.85 6.67
N GLU A 217 -18.18 10.96 7.53
CA GLU A 217 -18.52 11.26 8.92
C GLU A 217 -17.27 11.66 9.73
N ALA A 218 -16.16 10.93 9.56
CA ALA A 218 -14.89 11.26 10.20
C ALA A 218 -14.37 12.64 9.77
N LEU A 219 -14.50 13.01 8.50
CA LEU A 219 -14.07 14.31 7.99
C LEU A 219 -15.01 15.45 8.41
N ALA A 220 -16.29 15.18 8.62
CA ALA A 220 -17.30 16.16 9.05
C ALA A 220 -17.27 16.39 10.57
N ALA A 221 -16.81 15.42 11.37
CA ALA A 221 -16.71 15.55 12.82
C ALA A 221 -15.75 16.70 13.20
N PRO A 222 -15.97 17.37 14.34
CA PRO A 222 -15.12 18.46 14.82
C PRO A 222 -13.69 18.03 15.16
#